data_622c9b770f8380580d21bf965e3b92a3
#
_entry.id   622c9b770f8380580d21bf965e3b92a3
#
_cell.length_a   1.000
_cell.length_b   1.000
_cell.length_c   1.000
_cell.angle_alpha   90.00
_cell.angle_beta   90.00
_cell.angle_gamma   90.00
#
_symmetry.space_group_name_H-M   'P 1'
#
loop_
_entity.id
_entity.type
_entity.pdbx_description
1 polymer ?
#
loop_
_entity_poly.entity_id
_entity_poly.type
_entity_poly.pdbx_seq_one_letter_code
_entity_poly.pdbx_strand_id
1 'polypeptide(L)'
;MKNMPDPRAVFPNEYHTSCFIKNVVQAPNIHIGDYTYYDDPVDPTGFERNNVLFNWPEFGDRLIIGKFCAIASGTKFIMGPANHRISSVTTYPFAVFGGAWERAVPPHLSQLPHKGDITVGNDVWIGRESVIMPGVTIGDGAIIAAYSVVTRDVPAYHVAGGNPARGIKPRFESG
;
A
#
# COMPACT_ATOMS: atom_id res chain seq x y z
N MET A 1 1.17 29.55 -21.57
CA MET A 1 0.62 28.52 -20.66
C MET A 1 1.72 28.17 -19.69
N LYS A 2 1.53 28.28 -18.37
CA LYS A 2 2.48 27.73 -17.41
C LYS A 2 2.54 26.23 -17.67
N ASN A 3 3.73 25.68 -17.86
CA ASN A 3 3.91 24.26 -18.14
C ASN A 3 3.37 23.45 -16.97
N MET A 4 2.60 22.40 -17.27
CA MET A 4 2.22 21.41 -16.26
C MET A 4 3.48 20.78 -15.67
N PRO A 5 3.44 20.32 -14.41
CA PRO A 5 4.55 19.54 -13.84
C PRO A 5 4.91 18.36 -14.76
N ASP A 6 6.19 18.09 -14.94
CA ASP A 6 6.63 16.92 -15.71
C ASP A 6 6.33 15.63 -14.91
N PRO A 7 5.51 14.72 -15.42
CA PRO A 7 5.19 13.47 -14.72
C PRO A 7 6.41 12.56 -14.51
N ARG A 8 7.52 12.82 -15.22
CA ARG A 8 8.79 12.08 -15.08
C ARG A 8 9.73 12.68 -14.03
N ALA A 9 9.40 13.86 -13.50
CA ALA A 9 10.19 14.45 -12.42
C ALA A 9 10.11 13.58 -11.16
N VAL A 10 11.22 13.40 -10.47
CA VAL A 10 11.21 12.76 -9.13
C VAL A 10 10.61 13.74 -8.13
N PHE A 11 11.11 14.97 -8.12
CA PHE A 11 10.60 16.03 -7.25
C PHE A 11 9.85 17.09 -8.08
N PRO A 12 8.52 17.20 -7.92
CA PRO A 12 7.71 18.13 -8.72
C PRO A 12 7.84 19.58 -8.29
N ASN A 13 8.44 19.85 -7.15
CA ASN A 13 8.59 21.18 -6.56
C ASN A 13 9.94 21.34 -5.84
N GLU A 14 10.21 22.54 -5.33
CA GLU A 14 11.46 22.92 -4.66
C GLU A 14 11.61 22.36 -3.24
N TYR A 15 10.55 21.84 -2.62
CA TYR A 15 10.59 21.40 -1.22
C TYR A 15 11.26 20.05 -1.04
N HIS A 16 11.33 19.23 -2.07
CA HIS A 16 11.96 17.90 -2.07
C HIS A 16 11.43 16.93 -0.99
N THR A 17 10.28 17.21 -0.41
CA THR A 17 9.58 16.32 0.52
C THR A 17 8.51 15.50 -0.17
N SER A 18 8.03 15.96 -1.34
CA SER A 18 7.02 15.27 -2.15
C SER A 18 7.68 14.65 -3.38
N CYS A 19 7.55 13.34 -3.53
CA CYS A 19 8.13 12.57 -4.63
C CYS A 19 7.05 11.97 -5.52
N PHE A 20 7.14 12.11 -6.84
CA PHE A 20 6.34 11.32 -7.78
C PHE A 20 6.86 9.89 -7.80
N ILE A 21 6.24 9.02 -7.00
CA ILE A 21 6.75 7.69 -6.64
C ILE A 21 6.81 6.71 -7.81
N LYS A 22 6.06 6.94 -8.90
CA LYS A 22 6.21 6.18 -10.14
C LYS A 22 7.65 6.15 -10.65
N ASN A 23 8.39 7.23 -10.44
CA ASN A 23 9.73 7.42 -10.99
C ASN A 23 10.86 6.86 -10.11
N VAL A 24 10.54 6.32 -8.93
CA VAL A 24 11.52 5.76 -7.99
C VAL A 24 11.25 4.30 -7.62
N VAL A 25 10.05 3.79 -7.89
CA VAL A 25 9.68 2.38 -7.67
C VAL A 25 10.30 1.52 -8.77
N GLN A 26 10.88 0.38 -8.37
CA GLN A 26 11.57 -0.57 -9.26
C GLN A 26 10.96 -1.98 -9.23
N ALA A 27 10.27 -2.36 -8.15
CA ALA A 27 9.69 -3.69 -8.01
C ALA A 27 8.65 -3.96 -9.10
N PRO A 28 8.71 -5.11 -9.80
CA PRO A 28 7.88 -5.41 -10.97
C PRO A 28 6.40 -5.59 -10.64
N ASN A 29 6.07 -5.84 -9.38
CA ASN A 29 4.70 -6.02 -8.91
C ASN A 29 4.11 -4.76 -8.26
N ILE A 30 4.79 -3.61 -8.33
CA ILE A 30 4.28 -2.31 -7.88
C ILE A 30 4.00 -1.43 -9.09
N HIS A 31 2.75 -1.04 -9.28
CA HIS A 31 2.28 -0.24 -10.41
C HIS A 31 1.70 1.09 -9.92
N ILE A 32 2.30 2.19 -10.31
CA ILE A 32 1.91 3.53 -9.87
C ILE A 32 1.50 4.39 -11.07
N GLY A 33 0.36 5.06 -10.95
CA GLY A 33 -0.12 6.02 -11.94
C GLY A 33 0.63 7.36 -11.90
N ASP A 34 0.52 8.14 -13.00
CA ASP A 34 1.15 9.44 -13.12
C ASP A 34 0.64 10.42 -12.05
N TYR A 35 1.52 11.33 -11.61
CA TYR A 35 1.24 12.39 -10.64
C TYR A 35 0.86 11.91 -9.23
N THR A 36 0.92 10.62 -8.96
CA THR A 36 0.79 10.10 -7.60
C THR A 36 2.06 10.39 -6.81
N TYR A 37 1.90 11.05 -5.66
CA TYR A 37 3.03 11.44 -4.84
C TYR A 37 2.97 10.86 -3.42
N TYR A 38 4.14 10.70 -2.86
CA TYR A 38 4.37 10.43 -1.45
C TYR A 38 5.06 11.62 -0.82
N ASP A 39 4.55 12.09 0.31
CA ASP A 39 5.13 13.20 1.06
C ASP A 39 5.77 12.70 2.33
N ASP A 40 7.09 12.86 2.45
CA ASP A 40 7.86 12.47 3.62
C ASP A 40 9.04 13.43 3.82
N PRO A 41 9.20 14.04 5.02
CA PRO A 41 10.26 15.01 5.27
C PRO A 41 11.65 14.38 5.40
N VAL A 42 11.74 13.05 5.52
CA VAL A 42 12.99 12.33 5.78
C VAL A 42 13.48 11.57 4.55
N ASP A 43 12.62 10.76 3.94
CA ASP A 43 12.99 9.90 2.81
C ASP A 43 11.83 9.73 1.81
N PRO A 44 11.48 10.78 1.06
CA PRO A 44 10.37 10.73 0.11
C PRO A 44 10.60 9.77 -1.05
N THR A 45 11.85 9.45 -1.39
CA THR A 45 12.20 8.51 -2.46
C THR A 45 12.23 7.04 -2.02
N GLY A 46 12.20 6.80 -0.72
CA GLY A 46 12.26 5.46 -0.13
C GLY A 46 10.92 4.73 -0.06
N PHE A 47 9.90 5.17 -0.79
CA PHE A 47 8.54 4.63 -0.72
C PHE A 47 8.49 3.09 -0.82
N GLU A 48 9.14 2.49 -1.81
CA GLU A 48 9.14 1.05 -2.00
C GLU A 48 9.70 0.31 -0.76
N ARG A 49 10.83 0.77 -0.23
CA ARG A 49 11.51 0.14 0.90
C ARG A 49 10.80 0.39 2.23
N ASN A 50 10.32 1.61 2.44
CA ASN A 50 9.84 2.06 3.74
C ASN A 50 8.34 1.86 3.94
N ASN A 51 7.56 1.81 2.84
CA ASN A 51 6.11 1.84 2.88
C ASN A 51 5.45 0.55 2.37
N VAL A 52 6.12 -0.23 1.49
CA VAL A 52 5.57 -1.48 0.97
C VAL A 52 6.25 -2.66 1.68
N LEU A 53 5.57 -3.18 2.71
CA LEU A 53 6.16 -4.16 3.61
C LEU A 53 5.82 -5.59 3.19
N PHE A 54 6.77 -6.52 3.37
CA PHE A 54 6.64 -7.93 2.99
C PHE A 54 6.40 -8.12 1.49
N ASN A 55 6.99 -7.26 0.67
CA ASN A 55 6.85 -7.31 -0.78
C ASN A 55 7.80 -8.36 -1.38
N TRP A 56 7.25 -9.54 -1.69
CA TRP A 56 7.96 -10.62 -2.36
C TRP A 56 7.28 -10.87 -3.70
N PRO A 57 7.84 -10.38 -4.82
CA PRO A 57 7.20 -10.46 -6.14
C PRO A 57 6.82 -11.88 -6.56
N GLU A 58 7.58 -12.88 -6.13
CA GLU A 58 7.32 -14.30 -6.37
C GLU A 58 6.06 -14.86 -5.69
N PHE A 59 5.52 -14.13 -4.71
CA PHE A 59 4.25 -14.49 -4.07
C PHE A 59 3.06 -14.25 -5.00
N GLY A 60 3.19 -13.29 -5.92
CA GLY A 60 2.24 -13.04 -7.01
C GLY A 60 1.16 -11.99 -6.70
N ASP A 61 1.15 -11.36 -5.52
CA ASP A 61 0.30 -10.21 -5.26
C ASP A 61 0.94 -8.91 -5.75
N ARG A 62 0.12 -7.92 -6.02
CA ARG A 62 0.52 -6.62 -6.58
C ARG A 62 0.03 -5.47 -5.72
N LEU A 63 0.79 -4.39 -5.73
CA LEU A 63 0.33 -3.07 -5.29
C LEU A 63 0.03 -2.22 -6.52
N ILE A 64 -1.22 -1.83 -6.69
CA ILE A 64 -1.67 -1.02 -7.83
C ILE A 64 -2.23 0.29 -7.27
N ILE A 65 -1.62 1.42 -7.63
CA ILE A 65 -2.07 2.76 -7.22
C ILE A 65 -2.34 3.59 -8.48
N GLY A 66 -3.51 4.17 -8.56
CA GLY A 66 -3.95 5.01 -9.68
C GLY A 66 -3.19 6.33 -9.79
N LYS A 67 -3.74 7.26 -10.57
CA LYS A 67 -3.18 8.58 -10.83
C LYS A 67 -3.64 9.59 -9.78
N PHE A 68 -2.87 10.65 -9.59
CA PHE A 68 -3.23 11.81 -8.76
C PHE A 68 -3.51 11.48 -7.29
N CYS A 69 -2.98 10.39 -6.78
CA CYS A 69 -3.13 10.05 -5.37
C CYS A 69 -2.15 10.86 -4.50
N ALA A 70 -2.63 11.23 -3.32
CA ALA A 70 -1.85 11.91 -2.29
C ALA A 70 -1.60 10.95 -1.13
N ILE A 71 -0.36 10.54 -0.93
CA ILE A 71 0.02 9.57 0.12
C ILE A 71 0.90 10.29 1.14
N ALA A 72 0.37 10.40 2.36
CA ALA A 72 1.08 11.07 3.45
C ALA A 72 2.12 10.15 4.11
N SER A 73 3.06 10.77 4.81
CA SER A 73 4.18 10.09 5.46
C SER A 73 3.73 9.01 6.44
N GLY A 74 4.53 7.95 6.54
CA GLY A 74 4.29 6.83 7.44
C GLY A 74 3.22 5.82 6.98
N THR A 75 2.50 6.09 5.87
CA THR A 75 1.55 5.13 5.30
C THR A 75 2.24 3.79 5.01
N LYS A 76 1.58 2.66 5.35
CA LYS A 76 2.10 1.31 5.09
C LYS A 76 1.12 0.51 4.23
N PHE A 77 1.67 -0.22 3.26
CA PHE A 77 0.97 -1.23 2.48
C PHE A 77 1.52 -2.59 2.89
N ILE A 78 0.68 -3.42 3.50
CA ILE A 78 1.08 -4.75 3.99
C ILE A 78 0.77 -5.76 2.90
N MET A 79 1.80 -6.36 2.31
CA MET A 79 1.62 -7.36 1.26
C MET A 79 1.31 -8.75 1.85
N GLY A 80 0.79 -9.64 1.00
CA GLY A 80 0.31 -10.97 1.39
C GLY A 80 1.26 -11.82 2.22
N PRO A 81 2.58 -11.84 1.94
CA PRO A 81 3.55 -12.62 2.71
C PRO A 81 3.64 -12.30 4.21
N ALA A 82 3.09 -11.17 4.66
CA ALA A 82 2.96 -10.86 6.08
C ALA A 82 2.05 -11.82 6.85
N ASN A 83 1.18 -12.55 6.16
CA ASN A 83 0.21 -13.43 6.80
C ASN A 83 0.83 -14.77 7.15
N HIS A 84 0.50 -15.28 8.34
CA HIS A 84 0.81 -16.65 8.74
C HIS A 84 -0.36 -17.59 8.42
N ARG A 85 -0.06 -18.86 8.19
CA ARG A 85 -1.06 -19.90 7.99
C ARG A 85 -1.78 -20.20 9.30
N ILE A 86 -3.00 -19.72 9.45
CA ILE A 86 -3.80 -19.89 10.68
C ILE A 86 -4.43 -21.29 10.81
N SER A 87 -4.50 -22.06 9.71
CA SER A 87 -5.01 -23.45 9.71
C SER A 87 -3.96 -24.50 10.11
N SER A 88 -2.75 -24.08 10.45
CA SER A 88 -1.70 -24.96 10.99
C SER A 88 -1.90 -25.21 12.48
N VAL A 89 -1.31 -26.32 12.97
CA VAL A 89 -1.26 -26.62 14.40
C VAL A 89 -0.57 -25.50 15.19
N THR A 90 0.36 -24.81 14.56
CA THR A 90 1.07 -23.65 15.10
C THR A 90 1.18 -22.55 14.07
N THR A 91 1.15 -21.29 14.51
CA THR A 91 1.43 -20.12 13.67
C THR A 91 2.92 -19.75 13.64
N TYR A 92 3.75 -20.42 14.46
CA TYR A 92 5.18 -20.15 14.50
C TYR A 92 5.86 -20.65 13.20
N PRO A 93 6.63 -19.81 12.51
CA PRO A 93 7.19 -20.15 11.21
C PRO A 93 8.54 -20.90 11.35
N PHE A 94 8.53 -22.11 11.90
CA PHE A 94 9.72 -22.90 12.16
C PHE A 94 10.69 -22.97 10.97
N ALA A 95 10.13 -23.15 9.77
CA ALA A 95 10.95 -23.29 8.55
C ALA A 95 11.82 -22.06 8.24
N VAL A 96 11.38 -20.86 8.64
CA VAL A 96 12.11 -19.59 8.38
C VAL A 96 13.43 -19.52 9.13
N PHE A 97 13.57 -20.27 10.24
CA PHE A 97 14.77 -20.26 11.07
C PHE A 97 15.81 -21.29 10.65
N GLY A 98 15.55 -22.06 9.59
CA GLY A 98 16.53 -22.95 8.96
C GLY A 98 16.87 -24.23 9.75
N GLY A 99 17.99 -24.86 9.36
CA GLY A 99 18.54 -26.03 10.03
C GLY A 99 17.62 -27.25 10.00
N ALA A 100 17.47 -27.93 11.13
CA ALA A 100 16.61 -29.11 11.24
C ALA A 100 15.12 -28.77 11.04
N TRP A 101 14.70 -27.58 11.41
CA TRP A 101 13.32 -27.14 11.28
C TRP A 101 12.91 -26.91 9.81
N GLU A 102 13.78 -26.29 9.01
CA GLU A 102 13.55 -26.12 7.58
C GLU A 102 13.47 -27.46 6.85
N ARG A 103 14.34 -28.40 7.20
CA ARG A 103 14.33 -29.76 6.60
C ARG A 103 13.08 -30.55 6.97
N ALA A 104 12.57 -30.38 8.19
CA ALA A 104 11.36 -31.07 8.67
C ALA A 104 10.07 -30.51 8.06
N VAL A 105 10.04 -29.18 7.87
CA VAL A 105 8.86 -28.47 7.34
C VAL A 105 9.37 -27.41 6.34
N PRO A 106 9.63 -27.80 5.09
CA PRO A 106 10.09 -26.85 4.08
C PRO A 106 9.11 -25.68 3.91
N PRO A 107 9.60 -24.45 3.78
CA PRO A 107 8.73 -23.31 3.55
C PRO A 107 8.07 -23.40 2.17
N HIS A 108 6.75 -23.19 2.12
CA HIS A 108 6.01 -23.12 0.87
C HIS A 108 5.18 -21.84 0.83
N LEU A 109 5.54 -20.90 -0.03
CA LEU A 109 4.79 -19.65 -0.23
C LEU A 109 3.32 -19.92 -0.59
N SER A 110 3.06 -21.00 -1.35
CA SER A 110 1.70 -21.42 -1.72
C SER A 110 0.80 -21.81 -0.53
N GLN A 111 1.36 -21.98 0.66
CA GLN A 111 0.60 -22.31 1.87
C GLN A 111 0.20 -21.06 2.66
N LEU A 112 0.77 -19.89 2.33
CA LEU A 112 0.39 -18.62 2.94
C LEU A 112 -0.98 -18.18 2.41
N PRO A 113 -1.81 -17.53 3.24
CA PRO A 113 -3.10 -17.00 2.79
C PRO A 113 -2.90 -15.93 1.70
N HIS A 114 -3.39 -16.20 0.49
CA HIS A 114 -3.37 -15.24 -0.61
C HIS A 114 -4.68 -14.44 -0.63
N LYS A 115 -4.61 -13.17 -0.26
CA LYS A 115 -5.78 -12.29 -0.20
C LYS A 115 -5.97 -11.43 -1.46
N GLY A 116 -5.05 -11.52 -2.39
CA GLY A 116 -5.08 -10.76 -3.63
C GLY A 116 -4.33 -9.42 -3.53
N ASP A 117 -4.46 -8.66 -4.61
CA ASP A 117 -3.79 -7.38 -4.79
C ASP A 117 -4.31 -6.31 -3.82
N ILE A 118 -3.45 -5.33 -3.49
CA ILE A 118 -3.92 -4.07 -2.95
C ILE A 118 -4.14 -3.12 -4.13
N THR A 119 -5.37 -2.62 -4.26
CA THR A 119 -5.73 -1.70 -5.35
C THR A 119 -6.20 -0.37 -4.79
N VAL A 120 -5.57 0.70 -5.22
CA VAL A 120 -5.95 2.09 -4.90
C VAL A 120 -6.33 2.78 -6.21
N GLY A 121 -7.54 3.31 -6.27
CA GLY A 121 -8.06 4.03 -7.44
C GLY A 121 -7.33 5.35 -7.70
N ASN A 122 -7.96 6.21 -8.51
CA ASN A 122 -7.42 7.53 -8.83
C ASN A 122 -7.90 8.57 -7.82
N ASP A 123 -7.16 9.67 -7.65
CA ASP A 123 -7.55 10.81 -6.78
C ASP A 123 -7.82 10.38 -5.32
N VAL A 124 -7.11 9.38 -4.82
CA VAL A 124 -7.25 8.91 -3.44
C VAL A 124 -6.31 9.68 -2.53
N TRP A 125 -6.84 10.13 -1.39
CA TRP A 125 -6.02 10.72 -0.33
C TRP A 125 -5.86 9.73 0.82
N ILE A 126 -4.63 9.32 1.11
CA ILE A 126 -4.29 8.44 2.24
C ILE A 126 -3.60 9.29 3.31
N GLY A 127 -4.26 9.42 4.43
CA GLY A 127 -3.77 10.18 5.58
C GLY A 127 -2.57 9.53 6.27
N ARG A 128 -1.83 10.35 7.01
CA ARG A 128 -0.59 9.99 7.70
C ARG A 128 -0.74 8.72 8.56
N GLU A 129 0.32 7.89 8.56
CA GLU A 129 0.44 6.68 9.39
C GLU A 129 -0.71 5.67 9.22
N SER A 130 -1.40 5.71 8.08
CA SER A 130 -2.42 4.72 7.77
C SER A 130 -1.79 3.40 7.33
N VAL A 131 -2.48 2.30 7.62
CA VAL A 131 -2.06 0.94 7.23
C VAL A 131 -3.11 0.33 6.32
N ILE A 132 -2.71 -0.08 5.12
CA ILE A 132 -3.57 -0.75 4.15
C ILE A 132 -3.23 -2.25 4.17
N MET A 133 -4.24 -3.07 4.46
CA MET A 133 -4.07 -4.52 4.63
C MET A 133 -4.17 -5.25 3.28
N PRO A 134 -3.62 -6.49 3.18
CA PRO A 134 -3.62 -7.26 1.94
C PRO A 134 -5.03 -7.49 1.37
N GLY A 135 -5.16 -7.41 0.04
CA GLY A 135 -6.39 -7.68 -0.68
C GLY A 135 -7.43 -6.56 -0.64
N VAL A 136 -7.09 -5.39 -0.11
CA VAL A 136 -8.01 -4.24 0.00
C VAL A 136 -8.08 -3.47 -1.30
N THR A 137 -9.30 -3.10 -1.71
CA THR A 137 -9.57 -2.14 -2.79
C THR A 137 -10.08 -0.82 -2.20
N ILE A 138 -9.41 0.28 -2.56
CA ILE A 138 -9.84 1.65 -2.24
C ILE A 138 -10.29 2.31 -3.54
N GLY A 139 -11.57 2.68 -3.61
CA GLY A 139 -12.18 3.25 -4.82
C GLY A 139 -11.70 4.67 -5.13
N ASP A 140 -11.94 5.10 -6.38
CA ASP A 140 -11.57 6.44 -6.86
C ASP A 140 -12.07 7.54 -5.93
N GLY A 141 -11.26 8.55 -5.71
CA GLY A 141 -11.60 9.71 -4.92
C GLY A 141 -11.88 9.44 -3.43
N ALA A 142 -11.58 8.25 -2.91
CA ALA A 142 -11.75 7.97 -1.48
C ALA A 142 -10.73 8.73 -0.62
N ILE A 143 -11.08 8.92 0.64
CA ILE A 143 -10.20 9.51 1.65
C ILE A 143 -10.05 8.53 2.81
N ILE A 144 -8.81 8.23 3.15
CA ILE A 144 -8.45 7.46 4.35
C ILE A 144 -7.95 8.46 5.40
N ALA A 145 -8.64 8.54 6.52
CA ALA A 145 -8.24 9.40 7.64
C ALA A 145 -6.90 8.92 8.22
N ALA A 146 -6.12 9.84 8.76
CA ALA A 146 -4.84 9.52 9.38
C ALA A 146 -4.97 8.46 10.49
N TYR A 147 -3.92 7.67 10.70
CA TYR A 147 -3.85 6.59 11.71
C TYR A 147 -4.92 5.49 11.56
N SER A 148 -5.40 5.28 10.35
CA SER A 148 -6.42 4.26 10.07
C SER A 148 -5.79 2.91 9.71
N VAL A 149 -6.44 1.81 10.08
CA VAL A 149 -6.09 0.46 9.64
C VAL A 149 -7.20 -0.06 8.73
N VAL A 150 -6.96 -0.03 7.42
CA VAL A 150 -7.94 -0.39 6.39
C VAL A 150 -7.89 -1.89 6.15
N THR A 151 -8.91 -2.61 6.60
CA THR A 151 -9.01 -4.08 6.57
C THR A 151 -10.07 -4.59 5.59
N ARG A 152 -10.81 -3.68 4.94
CA ARG A 152 -11.89 -3.97 3.99
C ARG A 152 -11.92 -2.90 2.92
N ASP A 153 -12.56 -3.21 1.80
CA ASP A 153 -12.73 -2.27 0.70
C ASP A 153 -13.41 -0.98 1.13
N VAL A 154 -12.98 0.10 0.51
CA VAL A 154 -13.53 1.45 0.71
C VAL A 154 -14.17 1.89 -0.61
N PRO A 155 -15.49 2.19 -0.63
CA PRO A 155 -16.16 2.62 -1.85
C PRO A 155 -15.58 3.93 -2.39
N ALA A 156 -15.72 4.13 -3.71
CA ALA A 156 -15.32 5.37 -4.35
C ALA A 156 -16.02 6.58 -3.70
N TYR A 157 -15.28 7.68 -3.58
CA TYR A 157 -15.77 8.96 -3.02
C TYR A 157 -16.33 8.84 -1.59
N HIS A 158 -15.78 7.91 -0.79
CA HIS A 158 -16.10 7.78 0.64
C HIS A 158 -14.92 8.18 1.51
N VAL A 159 -15.24 8.67 2.69
CA VAL A 159 -14.29 8.89 3.78
C VAL A 159 -14.36 7.70 4.71
N ALA A 160 -13.23 7.06 4.97
CA ALA A 160 -13.09 5.97 5.93
C ALA A 160 -12.02 6.28 6.96
N GLY A 161 -12.17 5.77 8.18
CA GLY A 161 -11.19 6.02 9.23
C GLY A 161 -11.34 5.11 10.44
N GLY A 162 -10.31 5.09 11.27
CA GLY A 162 -10.26 4.32 12.52
C GLY A 162 -9.49 3.00 12.41
N ASN A 163 -9.45 2.26 13.52
CA ASN A 163 -8.81 0.93 13.61
C ASN A 163 -9.75 -0.08 14.28
N PRO A 164 -10.32 -1.02 13.51
CA PRO A 164 -10.30 -1.10 12.06
C PRO A 164 -11.12 0.03 11.41
N ALA A 165 -10.68 0.49 10.23
CA ALA A 165 -11.35 1.56 9.51
C ALA A 165 -12.79 1.20 9.14
N ARG A 166 -13.67 2.19 9.25
CA ARG A 166 -15.08 2.12 8.86
C ARG A 166 -15.44 3.33 8.02
N GLY A 167 -16.44 3.18 7.16
CA GLY A 167 -17.02 4.29 6.44
C GLY A 167 -17.56 5.35 7.41
N ILE A 168 -17.18 6.60 7.20
CA ILE A 168 -17.63 7.74 8.00
C ILE A 168 -18.76 8.47 7.26
N LYS A 169 -18.53 8.81 5.99
CA LYS A 169 -19.52 9.50 5.15
C LYS A 169 -19.09 9.47 3.67
N PRO A 170 -20.00 9.65 2.73
CA PRO A 170 -19.63 10.02 1.36
C PRO A 170 -18.96 11.40 1.33
N ARG A 171 -18.12 11.66 0.32
CA ARG A 171 -17.47 12.97 0.12
C ARG A 171 -18.47 14.03 -0.34
N PHE A 172 -19.48 13.60 -1.08
CA PHE A 172 -20.50 14.48 -1.65
C PHE A 172 -21.86 14.09 -1.11
N GLU A 173 -22.71 15.08 -0.84
CA GLU A 173 -24.10 14.85 -0.50
C GLU A 173 -24.84 14.35 -1.76
N SER A 174 -25.77 13.41 -1.57
CA SER A 174 -26.70 13.03 -2.64
C SER A 174 -27.58 14.23 -2.92
N GLY A 175 -27.41 14.86 -4.10
CA GLY A 175 -28.25 15.93 -4.55
C GLY A 175 -29.71 15.50 -4.80
#